data_704df0807a22942cc86c70f09bec4300
#
_entry.id   704df0807a22942cc86c70f09bec4300
#
_cell.length_a   1.000
_cell.length_b   1.000
_cell.length_c   1.000
_cell.angle_alpha   90.00
_cell.angle_beta   90.00
_cell.angle_gamma   90.00
#
_symmetry.space_group_name_H-M   'P 1'
#
loop_
_entity.id
_entity.type
_entity.pdbx_description
1 polymer ?
#
loop_
_entity_poly.entity_id
_entity_poly.type
_entity_poly.pdbx_seq_one_letter_code
_entity_poly.pdbx_strand_id
1 'polypeptide(L)'
;MVATLDKVTVDLMVVLGTTTMPIHQVMRLSRGAIIELDATEADEVKILANNLPVASGVVLVDRNRIAVEVKQMLPRLPGTR
;
A
#
# COMPACT_ATOMS: atom_id res chain seq x y z
N MET A 1 21.18 12.31 19.66
CA MET A 1 21.46 13.10 18.50
C MET A 1 20.75 12.55 17.32
N VAL A 2 20.07 13.40 16.62
CA VAL A 2 19.15 12.93 15.59
C VAL A 2 19.78 12.85 14.20
N ALA A 3 21.02 13.24 14.04
CA ALA A 3 21.63 13.27 12.72
C ALA A 3 21.67 11.89 12.05
N THR A 4 21.79 10.83 12.85
CA THR A 4 21.83 9.49 12.30
C THR A 4 20.47 9.01 11.80
N LEU A 5 19.38 9.63 12.24
CA LEU A 5 18.05 9.23 11.79
C LEU A 5 17.82 9.52 10.31
N ASP A 6 18.54 10.49 9.77
CA ASP A 6 18.41 10.81 8.35
C ASP A 6 18.88 9.67 7.45
N LYS A 7 19.64 8.75 8.02
CA LYS A 7 20.15 7.62 7.24
C LYS A 7 19.33 6.36 7.44
N VAL A 8 18.32 6.42 8.29
CA VAL A 8 17.43 5.28 8.53
C VAL A 8 16.33 5.33 7.48
N THR A 9 16.10 4.20 6.83
CA THR A 9 15.06 4.11 5.82
C THR A 9 14.01 3.12 6.25
N VAL A 10 12.80 3.30 5.74
CA VAL A 10 11.72 2.35 5.96
C VAL A 10 11.15 1.97 4.60
N ASP A 11 10.63 0.76 4.54
CA ASP A 11 9.97 0.30 3.33
C ASP A 11 8.52 0.73 3.37
N LEU A 12 8.12 1.47 2.34
CA LEU A 12 6.71 1.85 2.19
C LEU A 12 6.07 0.95 1.16
N MET A 13 4.87 0.50 1.48
CA MET A 13 4.09 -0.33 0.58
C MET A 13 2.74 0.33 0.39
N VAL A 14 2.29 0.40 -0.84
CA VAL A 14 0.97 0.94 -1.17
C VAL A 14 0.11 -0.22 -1.61
N VAL A 15 -0.97 -0.47 -0.87
CA VAL A 15 -1.87 -1.58 -1.17
C VAL A 15 -3.05 -1.03 -1.96
N LEU A 16 -3.12 -1.40 -3.23
CA LEU A 16 -4.19 -0.95 -4.12
C LEU A 16 -5.51 -1.66 -3.82
N GLY A 17 -5.42 -2.90 -3.38
CA GLY A 17 -6.61 -3.68 -3.06
C GLY A 17 -6.20 -5.10 -2.74
N THR A 18 -7.17 -5.92 -2.41
CA THR A 18 -6.92 -7.32 -2.06
C THR A 18 -7.96 -8.20 -2.71
N THR A 19 -7.69 -9.48 -2.73
CA THR A 19 -8.65 -10.46 -3.19
C THR A 19 -8.33 -11.80 -2.54
N THR A 20 -9.26 -12.72 -2.61
CA THR A 20 -9.07 -14.06 -2.09
C THR A 20 -9.27 -15.06 -3.23
N MET A 21 -8.45 -16.09 -3.23
CA MET A 21 -8.44 -17.00 -4.35
C MET A 21 -8.06 -18.38 -3.86
N PRO A 22 -8.71 -19.45 -4.35
CA PRO A 22 -8.28 -20.82 -3.99
C PRO A 22 -6.86 -21.09 -4.46
N ILE A 23 -6.13 -21.90 -3.70
CA ILE A 23 -4.74 -22.15 -4.00
C ILE A 23 -4.57 -22.79 -5.40
N HIS A 24 -5.47 -23.67 -5.80
CA HIS A 24 -5.35 -24.30 -7.10
C HIS A 24 -5.50 -23.28 -8.23
N GLN A 25 -6.23 -22.21 -8.01
CA GLN A 25 -6.36 -21.17 -9.01
C GLN A 25 -5.11 -20.31 -9.05
N VAL A 26 -4.50 -20.07 -7.89
CA VAL A 26 -3.22 -19.35 -7.85
C VAL A 26 -2.17 -20.09 -8.66
N MET A 27 -2.16 -21.41 -8.54
CA MET A 27 -1.16 -22.22 -9.23
C MET A 27 -1.37 -22.27 -10.73
N ARG A 28 -2.51 -21.83 -11.22
CA ARG A 28 -2.79 -21.76 -12.66
C ARG A 28 -2.50 -20.41 -13.26
N LEU A 29 -2.06 -19.45 -12.45
CA LEU A 29 -1.76 -18.13 -12.96
C LEU A 29 -0.60 -18.22 -13.94
N SER A 30 -0.70 -17.46 -15.00
CA SER A 30 0.33 -17.42 -16.02
C SER A 30 0.41 -16.03 -16.59
N ARG A 31 1.37 -15.80 -17.48
CA ARG A 31 1.53 -14.49 -18.09
C ARG A 31 0.25 -14.08 -18.78
N GLY A 32 -0.18 -12.86 -18.56
CA GLY A 32 -1.40 -12.32 -19.14
C GLY A 32 -2.64 -12.54 -18.29
N ALA A 33 -2.52 -13.29 -17.19
CA ALA A 33 -3.65 -13.47 -16.30
C ALA A 33 -4.06 -12.13 -15.68
N ILE A 34 -5.36 -11.98 -15.46
CA ILE A 34 -5.90 -10.76 -14.86
C ILE A 34 -6.45 -11.13 -13.50
N ILE A 35 -5.99 -10.41 -12.50
CA ILE A 35 -6.46 -10.59 -11.13
C ILE A 35 -7.25 -9.36 -10.75
N GLU A 36 -8.54 -9.53 -10.51
CA GLU A 36 -9.38 -8.44 -10.05
C GLU A 36 -9.21 -8.27 -8.55
N LEU A 37 -9.08 -7.04 -8.13
CA LEU A 37 -8.96 -6.71 -6.72
C LEU A 37 -10.31 -6.24 -6.19
N ASP A 38 -10.50 -6.43 -4.91
CA ASP A 38 -11.72 -6.01 -4.24
C ASP A 38 -11.63 -4.52 -3.89
N ALA A 39 -11.55 -3.70 -4.94
CA ALA A 39 -11.40 -2.26 -4.80
C ALA A 39 -11.77 -1.60 -6.13
N THR A 40 -12.15 -0.34 -6.07
CA THR A 40 -12.44 0.47 -7.24
C THR A 40 -11.50 1.66 -7.28
N GLU A 41 -11.53 2.41 -8.40
CA GLU A 41 -10.71 3.62 -8.52
C GLU A 41 -11.05 4.67 -7.48
N ALA A 42 -12.29 4.65 -6.97
CA ALA A 42 -12.72 5.63 -5.98
C ALA A 42 -12.24 5.31 -4.58
N ASP A 43 -11.77 4.09 -4.36
CA ASP A 43 -11.33 3.68 -3.04
C ASP A 43 -9.96 4.25 -2.72
N GLU A 44 -9.77 4.62 -1.47
CA GLU A 44 -8.46 5.04 -1.02
C GLU A 44 -7.55 3.83 -0.85
N VAL A 45 -6.29 4.02 -1.15
CA VAL A 45 -5.29 2.96 -0.98
C VAL A 45 -4.69 3.08 0.40
N LYS A 46 -4.18 1.97 0.90
CA LYS A 46 -3.53 1.93 2.20
C LYS A 46 -2.04 2.06 2.03
N ILE A 47 -1.43 2.82 2.91
CA ILE A 47 0.02 3.01 2.92
C ILE A 47 0.55 2.37 4.19
N LEU A 48 1.49 1.45 4.01
CA LEU A 48 2.10 0.72 5.12
C LEU A 48 3.57 1.09 5.21
N ALA A 49 4.04 1.23 6.42
CA ALA A 49 5.46 1.40 6.70
C ALA A 49 5.92 0.20 7.51
N ASN A 50 6.83 -0.58 6.96
CA ASN A 50 7.30 -1.83 7.56
C ASN A 50 6.13 -2.72 7.97
N ASN A 51 5.17 -2.84 7.05
CA ASN A 51 3.97 -3.68 7.21
C ASN A 51 2.97 -3.17 8.24
N LEU A 52 3.13 -1.95 8.72
CA LEU A 52 2.17 -1.34 9.64
C LEU A 52 1.41 -0.23 8.92
N PRO A 53 0.08 -0.22 8.99
CA PRO A 53 -0.70 0.83 8.35
C PRO A 53 -0.40 2.18 8.98
N VAL A 54 -0.10 3.18 8.16
CA VAL A 54 0.21 4.51 8.67
C VAL A 54 -0.66 5.59 8.03
N ALA A 55 -1.21 5.34 6.85
CA ALA A 55 -1.95 6.39 6.15
C ALA A 55 -2.84 5.76 5.09
N SER A 56 -3.69 6.58 4.51
CA SER A 56 -4.45 6.24 3.33
C SER A 56 -4.38 7.40 2.36
N GLY A 57 -4.66 7.14 1.10
CA GLY A 57 -4.58 8.17 0.10
C GLY A 57 -5.12 7.73 -1.24
N VAL A 58 -4.83 8.51 -2.26
CA VAL A 58 -5.27 8.22 -3.61
C VAL A 58 -4.08 8.12 -4.54
N VAL A 59 -4.20 7.28 -5.54
CA VAL A 59 -3.16 7.09 -6.52
C VAL A 59 -3.26 8.19 -7.57
N LEU A 60 -2.13 8.78 -7.89
CA LEU A 60 -2.03 9.78 -8.94
C LEU A 60 -1.06 9.29 -10.00
N VAL A 61 -1.35 9.62 -11.23
CA VAL A 61 -0.43 9.34 -12.32
C VAL A 61 0.07 10.68 -12.84
N ASP A 62 1.38 10.89 -12.75
CA ASP A 62 2.01 12.10 -13.21
C ASP A 62 2.97 11.72 -14.31
N ARG A 63 2.59 12.03 -15.55
CA ARG A 63 3.31 11.60 -16.74
C ARG A 63 3.32 10.08 -16.78
N ASN A 64 4.47 9.45 -16.64
CA ASN A 64 4.50 7.99 -16.57
C ASN A 64 4.95 7.50 -15.21
N ARG A 65 4.78 8.33 -14.20
CA ARG A 65 5.11 7.96 -12.82
C ARG A 65 3.85 7.82 -12.01
N ILE A 66 3.89 6.89 -11.08
CA ILE A 66 2.79 6.67 -10.15
C ILE A 66 3.18 7.25 -8.80
N ALA A 67 2.28 8.05 -8.26
CA ALA A 67 2.48 8.68 -6.96
C ALA A 67 1.23 8.46 -6.13
N VAL A 68 1.33 8.70 -4.84
CA VAL A 68 0.20 8.60 -3.92
C VAL A 68 0.12 9.89 -3.14
N GLU A 69 -1.07 10.48 -3.16
CA GLU A 69 -1.33 11.65 -2.34
C GLU A 69 -1.96 11.19 -1.04
N VAL A 70 -1.32 11.52 0.09
CA VAL A 70 -1.83 11.16 1.40
C VAL A 70 -3.07 11.99 1.69
N LYS A 71 -4.16 11.32 1.99
CA LYS A 71 -5.40 11.99 2.35
C LYS A 71 -5.65 11.97 3.84
N GLN A 72 -5.16 10.96 4.52
CA GLN A 72 -5.45 10.79 5.93
C GLN A 72 -4.33 10.00 6.60
N MET A 73 -3.86 10.51 7.72
CA MET A 73 -2.93 9.76 8.55
C MET A 73 -3.74 8.95 9.54
N LEU A 74 -3.31 7.72 9.76
CA LEU A 74 -3.98 6.85 10.72
C LEU A 74 -3.50 7.18 12.12
N PRO A 75 -4.39 7.18 13.10
CA PRO A 75 -3.98 7.48 14.47
C PRO A 75 -3.15 6.35 15.03
N ARG A 76 -2.22 6.71 15.92
CA ARG A 76 -1.46 5.73 16.63
C ARG A 76 -2.34 5.09 17.69
N LEU A 77 -2.12 3.80 17.91
CA LEU A 77 -2.85 3.11 18.93
C LEU A 77 -2.34 3.53 20.31
N PRO A 78 -3.24 3.74 21.27
CA PRO A 78 -2.81 4.04 22.63
C PRO A 78 -1.94 2.91 23.14
N GLY A 79 -0.87 3.25 23.82
CA GLY A 79 0.03 2.27 24.36
C GLY A 79 1.12 1.78 23.43
N THR A 80 1.09 2.18 22.20
CA THR A 80 2.16 1.85 21.26
C THR A 80 3.18 2.97 21.24
N ARG A 81 4.02 2.94 22.13
CA ARG A 81 5.05 3.99 22.19
C ARG A 81 6.37 3.43 22.46
#